data_c00730bbd168ba654e76719437694393
#
_entry.id   c00730bbd168ba654e76719437694393
#
_cell.length_a   1.000
_cell.length_b   1.000
_cell.length_c   1.000
_cell.angle_alpha   90.00
_cell.angle_beta   90.00
_cell.angle_gamma   90.00
#
_symmetry.space_group_name_H-M   'P 1'
#
loop_
_entity.id
_entity.type
_entity.pdbx_description
1 polymer ?
#
loop_
_entity_poly.entity_id
_entity_poly.type
_entity_poly.pdbx_seq_one_letter_code
_entity_poly.pdbx_strand_id
1 'polypeptide(L)'
;ITSVGNSMKLRPVAMKLSDKTLSVLKNFSTINQSILFKQGTKLRTISVMKNILAEATVNEEIPKDFGIYDLNQFLNGLSLHQSPELDFANDGHVVIKEGRMRSKYFFADPNVIITPPDKAIDLPSEDVSFELSTDQLDKLLKAAAIYQLPDLAVVGSSGVVKILVRDKKNDTSNDFSVTVGETDKEFSFNFKVENIKILPGTYDVSVSSK
;
A
#
# COMPACT_ATOMS: atom_id res chain seq x y z
N ILE A 1 31.98 22.83 -43.19
CA ILE A 1 31.09 21.75 -42.79
C ILE A 1 31.16 21.69 -41.27
N THR A 2 30.26 22.41 -40.59
CA THR A 2 30.15 22.45 -39.13
C THR A 2 29.14 21.39 -38.70
N SER A 3 29.65 20.35 -38.08
CA SER A 3 28.88 19.34 -37.38
C SER A 3 28.33 19.95 -36.09
N VAL A 4 27.04 20.22 -36.02
CA VAL A 4 26.35 20.56 -34.79
C VAL A 4 26.12 19.27 -34.05
N GLY A 5 27.01 18.96 -33.12
CA GLY A 5 26.81 17.89 -32.16
C GLY A 5 25.65 18.25 -31.21
N ASN A 6 24.51 17.66 -31.42
CA ASN A 6 23.37 17.75 -30.53
C ASN A 6 23.70 16.93 -29.27
N SER A 7 24.37 17.57 -28.30
CA SER A 7 24.56 16.95 -26.98
C SER A 7 23.20 16.92 -26.31
N MET A 8 22.50 15.79 -26.36
CA MET A 8 21.42 15.47 -25.45
C MET A 8 21.95 15.66 -24.02
N LYS A 9 21.65 16.77 -23.39
CA LYS A 9 21.81 16.91 -21.95
C LYS A 9 20.89 15.89 -21.31
N LEU A 10 21.47 14.76 -20.90
CA LEU A 10 20.79 13.82 -20.02
C LEU A 10 20.34 14.63 -18.80
N ARG A 11 19.02 14.78 -18.62
CA ARG A 11 18.49 15.39 -17.41
C ARG A 11 19.02 14.57 -16.23
N PRO A 12 19.53 15.20 -15.17
CA PRO A 12 19.93 14.45 -13.99
C PRO A 12 18.73 13.67 -13.49
N VAL A 13 18.88 12.34 -13.33
CA VAL A 13 17.84 11.41 -12.90
C VAL A 13 17.81 11.47 -11.37
N ALA A 14 17.50 12.64 -10.83
CA ALA A 14 17.43 12.92 -9.40
C ALA A 14 16.00 13.32 -9.02
N MET A 15 15.54 12.82 -7.88
CA MET A 15 14.20 13.10 -7.37
C MET A 15 14.18 13.17 -5.84
N LYS A 16 13.17 13.81 -5.31
CA LYS A 16 12.83 13.79 -3.87
C LYS A 16 11.50 13.11 -3.69
N LEU A 17 11.38 12.30 -2.64
CA LEU A 17 10.10 11.70 -2.26
C LEU A 17 9.34 12.62 -1.33
N SER A 18 8.06 12.85 -1.63
CA SER A 18 7.16 13.59 -0.76
C SER A 18 6.80 12.78 0.49
N ASP A 19 6.35 13.46 1.54
CA ASP A 19 5.88 12.82 2.77
C ASP A 19 4.72 11.86 2.50
N LYS A 20 3.85 12.21 1.55
CA LYS A 20 2.75 11.34 1.12
C LYS A 20 3.26 10.04 0.51
N THR A 21 4.23 10.11 -0.38
CA THR A 21 4.83 8.92 -1.00
C THR A 21 5.58 8.08 0.03
N LEU A 22 6.31 8.70 0.96
CA LEU A 22 6.94 8.00 2.07
C LEU A 22 5.93 7.27 2.96
N SER A 23 4.78 7.89 3.23
CA SER A 23 3.68 7.25 3.98
C SER A 23 3.11 6.04 3.25
N VAL A 24 2.93 6.13 1.94
CA VAL A 24 2.49 4.99 1.10
C VAL A 24 3.51 3.85 1.16
N LEU A 25 4.79 4.15 0.98
CA LEU A 25 5.86 3.15 1.03
C LEU A 25 5.97 2.50 2.42
N LYS A 26 5.81 3.28 3.48
CA LYS A 26 5.78 2.75 4.85
C LYS A 26 4.60 1.79 5.07
N ASN A 27 3.43 2.11 4.54
CA ASN A 27 2.29 1.20 4.53
C ASN A 27 2.59 -0.06 3.73
N PHE A 28 3.13 0.06 2.52
CA PHE A 28 3.49 -1.07 1.67
C PHE A 28 4.52 -2.00 2.31
N SER A 29 5.43 -1.46 3.11
CA SER A 29 6.40 -2.27 3.87
C SER A 29 5.75 -3.22 4.88
N THR A 30 4.51 -2.95 5.30
CA THR A 30 3.72 -3.86 6.16
C THR A 30 3.06 -5.00 5.37
N ILE A 31 3.00 -4.89 4.06
CA ILE A 31 2.40 -5.88 3.15
C ILE A 31 3.47 -6.81 2.58
N ASN A 32 4.59 -6.25 2.13
CA ASN A 32 5.73 -7.00 1.60
C ASN A 32 7.03 -6.31 2.04
N GLN A 33 8.00 -7.11 2.49
CA GLN A 33 9.33 -6.62 2.85
C GLN A 33 10.05 -5.97 1.67
N SER A 34 9.85 -6.50 0.46
CA SER A 34 10.48 -6.07 -0.78
C SER A 34 9.48 -5.34 -1.69
N ILE A 35 10.00 -4.51 -2.57
CA ILE A 35 9.20 -3.84 -3.60
C ILE A 35 9.97 -3.72 -4.91
N LEU A 36 9.29 -3.90 -6.03
CA LEU A 36 9.78 -3.56 -7.35
C LEU A 36 9.14 -2.24 -7.79
N PHE A 37 9.96 -1.19 -7.88
CA PHE A 37 9.53 0.07 -8.47
C PHE A 37 9.52 -0.06 -9.99
N LYS A 38 8.44 0.38 -10.61
CA LYS A 38 8.31 0.49 -12.06
C LYS A 38 8.41 1.95 -12.49
N GLN A 39 8.96 2.17 -13.66
CA GLN A 39 8.98 3.50 -14.28
C GLN A 39 7.56 4.05 -14.38
N GLY A 40 7.37 5.33 -14.01
CA GLY A 40 6.08 6.02 -14.03
C GLY A 40 5.65 6.49 -12.64
N THR A 41 4.35 6.63 -12.45
CA THR A 41 3.75 7.24 -11.25
C THR A 41 3.01 6.24 -10.35
N LYS A 42 2.99 4.96 -10.70
CA LYS A 42 2.28 3.93 -9.94
C LYS A 42 3.22 3.12 -9.06
N LEU A 43 2.85 2.98 -7.81
CA LEU A 43 3.46 2.06 -6.86
C LEU A 43 2.50 0.90 -6.63
N ARG A 44 3.00 -0.32 -6.71
CA ARG A 44 2.21 -1.54 -6.54
C ARG A 44 2.95 -2.54 -5.67
N THR A 45 2.23 -3.24 -4.83
CA THR A 45 2.77 -4.34 -4.02
C THR A 45 1.75 -5.44 -3.85
N ILE A 46 2.24 -6.63 -3.56
CA ILE A 46 1.42 -7.79 -3.22
C ILE A 46 2.08 -8.52 -2.06
N SER A 47 1.28 -9.03 -1.14
CA SER A 47 1.80 -9.85 -0.04
C SER A 47 2.41 -11.17 -0.55
N VAL A 48 3.34 -11.73 0.22
CA VAL A 48 3.97 -13.03 -0.09
C VAL A 48 2.92 -14.13 -0.27
N MET A 49 1.86 -14.10 0.54
CA MET A 49 0.73 -15.04 0.45
C MET A 49 -0.25 -14.71 -0.68
N LYS A 50 -0.02 -13.60 -1.41
CA LYS A 50 -0.85 -13.13 -2.52
C LYS A 50 -2.32 -12.89 -2.17
N ASN A 51 -2.60 -12.55 -0.93
CA ASN A 51 -3.94 -12.27 -0.41
C ASN A 51 -4.19 -10.77 -0.15
N ILE A 52 -3.16 -9.92 -0.30
CA ILE A 52 -3.28 -8.47 -0.21
C ILE A 52 -2.56 -7.87 -1.41
N LEU A 53 -3.26 -7.07 -2.20
CA LEU A 53 -2.69 -6.26 -3.26
C LEU A 53 -3.01 -4.80 -3.00
N ALA A 54 -2.01 -3.94 -3.15
CA ALA A 54 -2.17 -2.50 -3.00
C ALA A 54 -1.55 -1.75 -4.19
N GLU A 55 -2.21 -0.68 -4.58
CA GLU A 55 -1.76 0.23 -5.63
C GLU A 55 -1.95 1.68 -5.18
N ALA A 56 -0.99 2.52 -5.50
CA ALA A 56 -1.08 3.96 -5.28
C ALA A 56 -0.50 4.71 -6.46
N THR A 57 -1.11 5.85 -6.79
CA THR A 57 -0.55 6.82 -7.73
C THR A 57 0.11 7.93 -6.94
N VAL A 58 1.37 8.21 -7.25
CA VAL A 58 2.18 9.24 -6.59
C VAL A 58 2.47 10.40 -7.55
N ASN A 59 2.90 11.54 -7.00
CA ASN A 59 3.21 12.72 -7.82
C ASN A 59 4.57 12.63 -8.49
N GLU A 60 5.49 11.87 -7.89
CA GLU A 60 6.82 11.66 -8.42
C GLU A 60 6.81 10.68 -9.60
N GLU A 61 7.58 10.99 -10.61
CA GLU A 61 7.81 10.06 -11.71
C GLU A 61 9.04 9.21 -11.40
N ILE A 62 8.83 7.93 -11.19
CA ILE A 62 9.91 6.95 -10.99
C ILE A 62 10.69 6.84 -12.31
N PRO A 63 12.00 7.09 -12.30
CA PRO A 63 12.76 7.26 -13.55
C PRO A 63 13.06 5.97 -14.29
N LYS A 64 13.09 4.84 -13.60
CA LYS A 64 13.38 3.51 -14.14
C LYS A 64 12.90 2.40 -13.21
N ASP A 65 12.87 1.19 -13.70
CA ASP A 65 12.60 0.00 -12.89
C ASP A 65 13.79 -0.30 -11.97
N PHE A 66 13.52 -0.57 -10.69
CA PHE A 66 14.53 -1.04 -9.72
C PHE A 66 13.88 -1.76 -8.55
N GLY A 67 14.58 -2.75 -7.99
CA GLY A 67 14.14 -3.52 -6.84
C GLY A 67 14.78 -3.05 -5.54
N ILE A 68 13.98 -3.00 -4.47
CA ILE A 68 14.42 -2.82 -3.08
C ILE A 68 14.08 -4.09 -2.30
N TYR A 69 15.11 -4.75 -1.78
CA TYR A 69 14.92 -6.01 -1.05
C TYR A 69 14.31 -5.80 0.34
N ASP A 70 14.78 -4.80 1.08
CA ASP A 70 14.28 -4.45 2.40
C ASP A 70 13.79 -2.99 2.42
N LEU A 71 12.49 -2.83 2.22
CA LEU A 71 11.86 -1.51 2.12
C LEU A 71 11.96 -0.73 3.43
N ASN A 72 11.86 -1.39 4.59
CA ASN A 72 12.03 -0.73 5.88
C ASN A 72 13.45 -0.20 6.07
N GLN A 73 14.45 -0.98 5.70
CA GLN A 73 15.85 -0.54 5.75
C GLN A 73 16.09 0.66 4.83
N PHE A 74 15.53 0.62 3.62
CA PHE A 74 15.61 1.74 2.68
C PHE A 74 14.96 3.01 3.24
N LEU A 75 13.75 2.90 3.79
CA LEU A 75 13.03 4.03 4.39
C LEU A 75 13.76 4.58 5.64
N ASN A 76 14.32 3.70 6.47
CA ASN A 76 15.12 4.10 7.62
C ASN A 76 16.41 4.81 7.18
N GLY A 77 17.03 4.38 6.10
CA GLY A 77 18.17 5.06 5.49
C GLY A 77 17.82 6.47 5.03
N LEU A 78 16.65 6.64 4.40
CA LEU A 78 16.15 7.97 4.03
C LEU A 78 15.91 8.87 5.25
N SER A 79 15.47 8.31 6.36
CA SER A 79 15.18 9.07 7.60
C SER A 79 16.41 9.63 8.30
N LEU A 80 17.62 9.25 7.90
CA LEU A 80 18.87 9.89 8.33
C LEU A 80 18.98 11.33 7.82
N HIS A 81 18.18 11.69 6.85
CA HIS A 81 18.14 12.99 6.18
C HIS A 81 16.79 13.68 6.41
N GLN A 82 16.78 15.01 6.29
CA GLN A 82 15.51 15.76 6.35
C GLN A 82 14.80 15.80 4.99
N SER A 83 15.54 16.07 3.93
CA SER A 83 15.01 16.16 2.57
C SER A 83 16.04 15.66 1.56
N PRO A 84 16.31 14.34 1.52
CA PRO A 84 17.34 13.80 0.67
C PRO A 84 16.93 13.80 -0.79
N GLU A 85 17.90 13.98 -1.66
CA GLU A 85 17.79 13.75 -3.09
C GLU A 85 18.25 12.34 -3.42
N LEU A 86 17.46 11.65 -4.22
CA LEU A 86 17.78 10.34 -4.75
C LEU A 86 18.33 10.47 -6.16
N ASP A 87 19.56 10.01 -6.36
CA ASP A 87 20.24 10.03 -7.66
C ASP A 87 20.30 8.62 -8.25
N PHE A 88 19.63 8.44 -9.38
CA PHE A 88 19.49 7.17 -10.09
C PHE A 88 20.38 7.04 -11.31
N ALA A 89 21.46 7.82 -11.39
CA ALA A 89 22.39 7.77 -12.53
C ALA A 89 23.11 6.42 -12.68
N ASN A 90 23.27 5.67 -11.59
CA ASN A 90 23.88 4.34 -11.60
C ASN A 90 22.82 3.24 -11.76
N ASP A 91 23.16 2.16 -12.47
CA ASP A 91 22.23 1.06 -12.71
C ASP A 91 22.14 0.05 -11.56
N GLY A 92 23.13 0.01 -10.68
CA GLY A 92 23.23 -0.96 -9.59
C GLY A 92 22.83 -0.43 -8.22
N HIS A 93 22.71 0.89 -8.04
CA HIS A 93 22.37 1.50 -6.77
C HIS A 93 21.78 2.91 -6.94
N VAL A 94 21.07 3.38 -5.93
CA VAL A 94 20.70 4.78 -5.78
C VAL A 94 21.66 5.46 -4.82
N VAL A 95 22.04 6.70 -5.11
CA VAL A 95 22.76 7.55 -4.19
C VAL A 95 21.76 8.45 -3.46
N ILE A 96 21.75 8.36 -2.14
CA ILE A 96 20.93 9.21 -1.27
C ILE A 96 21.85 10.31 -0.76
N LYS A 97 21.55 11.57 -1.06
CA LYS A 97 22.42 12.69 -0.74
C LYS A 97 21.67 13.89 -0.19
N GLU A 98 22.29 14.57 0.75
CA GLU A 98 21.83 15.84 1.31
C GLU A 98 23.05 16.61 1.83
N GLY A 99 23.32 17.78 1.25
CA GLY A 99 24.53 18.56 1.61
C GLY A 99 25.80 17.75 1.41
N ARG A 100 26.52 17.52 2.51
CA ARG A 100 27.76 16.72 2.52
C ARG A 100 27.55 15.24 2.85
N MET A 101 26.32 14.84 3.17
CA MET A 101 25.99 13.47 3.53
C MET A 101 25.61 12.68 2.29
N ARG A 102 26.10 11.46 2.18
CA ARG A 102 25.84 10.55 1.07
C ARG A 102 25.79 9.12 1.56
N SER A 103 24.88 8.35 1.00
CA SER A 103 24.85 6.90 1.12
C SER A 103 24.49 6.26 -0.21
N LYS A 104 24.87 5.00 -0.35
CA LYS A 104 24.46 4.15 -1.48
C LYS A 104 23.52 3.09 -0.97
N TYR A 105 22.46 2.85 -1.71
CA TYR A 105 21.58 1.72 -1.48
C TYR A 105 21.55 0.85 -2.74
N PHE A 106 22.01 -0.39 -2.63
CA PHE A 106 22.11 -1.30 -3.78
C PHE A 106 20.76 -1.90 -4.12
N PHE A 107 20.48 -1.98 -5.42
CA PHE A 107 19.26 -2.58 -5.91
C PHE A 107 19.30 -4.10 -5.80
N ALA A 108 18.13 -4.69 -5.53
CA ALA A 108 17.93 -6.12 -5.56
C ALA A 108 17.65 -6.61 -6.99
N ASP A 109 17.96 -7.89 -7.24
CA ASP A 109 17.49 -8.55 -8.46
C ASP A 109 15.95 -8.59 -8.47
N PRO A 110 15.29 -8.08 -9.52
CA PRO A 110 13.84 -8.13 -9.63
C PRO A 110 13.24 -9.54 -9.49
N ASN A 111 13.98 -10.57 -9.86
CA ASN A 111 13.52 -11.96 -9.81
C ASN A 111 13.35 -12.52 -8.40
N VAL A 112 13.96 -11.90 -7.38
CA VAL A 112 13.77 -12.30 -5.98
C VAL A 112 12.59 -11.61 -5.31
N ILE A 113 11.92 -10.70 -6.01
CA ILE A 113 10.81 -9.91 -5.48
C ILE A 113 9.49 -10.47 -6.01
N ILE A 114 8.57 -10.78 -5.08
CA ILE A 114 7.20 -11.15 -5.44
C ILE A 114 6.45 -9.87 -5.81
N THR A 115 5.98 -9.81 -7.06
CA THR A 115 5.33 -8.63 -7.63
C THR A 115 3.88 -8.92 -8.01
N PRO A 116 3.01 -7.89 -8.02
CA PRO A 116 1.66 -8.03 -8.54
C PRO A 116 1.67 -8.45 -10.01
N PRO A 117 0.62 -9.13 -10.49
CA PRO A 117 0.45 -9.38 -11.93
C PRO A 117 0.32 -8.05 -12.69
N ASP A 118 0.79 -8.01 -13.94
CA ASP A 118 0.74 -6.80 -14.77
C ASP A 118 -0.70 -6.39 -15.16
N LYS A 119 -1.63 -7.33 -15.10
CA LYS A 119 -3.05 -7.06 -15.37
C LYS A 119 -3.72 -6.41 -14.19
N ALA A 120 -4.66 -5.49 -14.47
CA ALA A 120 -5.58 -4.99 -13.46
C ALA A 120 -6.39 -6.16 -12.87
N ILE A 121 -6.58 -6.12 -11.56
CA ILE A 121 -7.47 -7.06 -10.88
C ILE A 121 -8.81 -6.36 -10.71
N ASP A 122 -9.80 -6.84 -11.44
CA ASP A 122 -11.17 -6.37 -11.34
C ASP A 122 -12.00 -7.34 -10.49
N LEU A 123 -12.90 -6.80 -9.68
CA LEU A 123 -13.88 -7.63 -8.98
C LEU A 123 -14.82 -8.27 -9.99
N PRO A 124 -14.99 -9.59 -9.97
CA PRO A 124 -15.89 -10.28 -10.91
C PRO A 124 -17.37 -9.94 -10.69
N SER A 125 -17.71 -9.50 -9.49
CA SER A 125 -19.05 -9.02 -9.12
C SER A 125 -18.92 -8.10 -7.91
N GLU A 126 -19.89 -7.22 -7.73
CA GLU A 126 -20.04 -6.37 -6.55
C GLU A 126 -21.31 -6.77 -5.84
N ASP A 127 -21.18 -7.43 -4.68
CA ASP A 127 -22.32 -7.87 -3.89
C ASP A 127 -22.83 -6.78 -2.96
N VAL A 128 -21.93 -5.96 -2.45
CA VAL A 128 -22.23 -4.79 -1.63
C VAL A 128 -21.16 -3.74 -1.78
N SER A 129 -21.56 -2.47 -1.76
CA SER A 129 -20.66 -1.32 -1.69
C SER A 129 -21.16 -0.30 -0.66
N PHE A 130 -20.24 0.41 -0.04
CA PHE A 130 -20.51 1.44 0.96
C PHE A 130 -19.31 2.34 1.13
N GLU A 131 -19.52 3.50 1.72
CA GLU A 131 -18.45 4.38 2.16
C GLU A 131 -18.09 4.07 3.62
N LEU A 132 -16.78 3.98 3.89
CA LEU A 132 -16.22 3.82 5.23
C LEU A 132 -15.38 5.05 5.55
N SER A 133 -15.79 5.84 6.53
CA SER A 133 -15.09 7.05 6.94
C SER A 133 -13.82 6.72 7.74
N THR A 134 -12.89 7.69 7.77
CA THR A 134 -11.67 7.60 8.59
C THR A 134 -11.98 7.27 10.06
N ASP A 135 -12.97 7.94 10.64
CA ASP A 135 -13.35 7.73 12.05
C ASP A 135 -13.92 6.34 12.29
N GLN A 136 -14.77 5.84 11.39
CA GLN A 136 -15.35 4.49 11.48
C GLN A 136 -14.26 3.41 11.36
N LEU A 137 -13.36 3.53 10.39
CA LEU A 137 -12.25 2.61 10.22
C LEU A 137 -11.33 2.60 11.45
N ASP A 138 -10.97 3.77 11.95
CA ASP A 138 -10.11 3.92 13.12
C ASP A 138 -10.73 3.25 14.36
N LYS A 139 -12.02 3.47 14.62
CA LYS A 139 -12.73 2.86 15.73
C LYS A 139 -12.86 1.34 15.60
N LEU A 140 -13.12 0.83 14.42
CA LEU A 140 -13.16 -0.62 14.16
C LEU A 140 -11.80 -1.28 14.47
N LEU A 141 -10.70 -0.71 13.96
CA LEU A 141 -9.36 -1.25 14.19
C LEU A 141 -8.91 -1.11 15.65
N LYS A 142 -9.26 -0.01 16.31
CA LYS A 142 -9.01 0.17 17.75
C LYS A 142 -9.79 -0.83 18.59
N ALA A 143 -11.06 -1.04 18.29
CA ALA A 143 -11.88 -2.03 19.00
C ALA A 143 -11.32 -3.45 18.82
N ALA A 144 -10.88 -3.81 17.61
CA ALA A 144 -10.22 -5.09 17.35
C ALA A 144 -8.97 -5.26 18.21
N ALA A 145 -8.16 -4.21 18.38
CA ALA A 145 -6.97 -4.25 19.21
C ALA A 145 -7.32 -4.33 20.71
N ILE A 146 -8.27 -3.53 21.19
CA ILE A 146 -8.69 -3.49 22.60
C ILE A 146 -9.26 -4.84 23.04
N TYR A 147 -10.14 -5.42 22.24
CA TYR A 147 -10.81 -6.68 22.57
C TYR A 147 -10.08 -7.91 22.03
N GLN A 148 -8.92 -7.72 21.36
CA GLN A 148 -8.13 -8.79 20.74
C GLN A 148 -8.94 -9.66 19.77
N LEU A 149 -9.68 -9.01 18.88
CA LEU A 149 -10.59 -9.65 17.92
C LEU A 149 -9.88 -9.92 16.61
N PRO A 150 -9.88 -11.17 16.12
CA PRO A 150 -9.13 -11.53 14.90
C PRO A 150 -9.90 -11.28 13.60
N ASP A 151 -11.22 -11.12 13.66
CA ASP A 151 -12.06 -11.13 12.46
C ASP A 151 -12.78 -9.79 12.28
N LEU A 152 -12.87 -9.36 11.02
CA LEU A 152 -13.72 -8.28 10.55
C LEU A 152 -14.77 -8.87 9.63
N ALA A 153 -16.03 -8.53 9.85
CA ALA A 153 -17.12 -9.01 9.02
C ALA A 153 -17.92 -7.86 8.42
N VAL A 154 -18.36 -8.05 7.18
CA VAL A 154 -19.37 -7.21 6.52
C VAL A 154 -20.66 -8.01 6.46
N VAL A 155 -21.68 -7.57 7.18
CA VAL A 155 -22.92 -8.31 7.38
C VAL A 155 -24.10 -7.50 6.88
N GLY A 156 -24.91 -8.09 5.99
CA GLY A 156 -26.22 -7.59 5.62
C GLY A 156 -27.29 -8.39 6.35
N SER A 157 -28.08 -7.74 7.16
CA SER A 157 -29.17 -8.37 7.90
C SER A 157 -30.17 -7.34 8.41
N SER A 158 -31.44 -7.72 8.43
CA SER A 158 -32.52 -6.87 8.97
C SER A 158 -32.58 -5.46 8.35
N GLY A 159 -32.31 -5.36 7.07
CA GLY A 159 -32.39 -4.12 6.30
C GLY A 159 -31.15 -3.22 6.36
N VAL A 160 -30.09 -3.61 7.05
CA VAL A 160 -28.88 -2.79 7.20
C VAL A 160 -27.62 -3.54 6.85
N VAL A 161 -26.59 -2.78 6.44
CA VAL A 161 -25.22 -3.26 6.29
C VAL A 161 -24.42 -2.80 7.51
N LYS A 162 -23.79 -3.74 8.20
CA LYS A 162 -22.90 -3.48 9.30
C LYS A 162 -21.50 -3.99 9.02
N ILE A 163 -20.50 -3.25 9.49
CA ILE A 163 -19.14 -3.76 9.65
C ILE A 163 -18.95 -4.02 11.13
N LEU A 164 -18.43 -5.18 11.47
CA LEU A 164 -18.13 -5.50 12.86
C LEU A 164 -16.80 -6.23 13.00
N VAL A 165 -16.17 -6.04 14.14
CA VAL A 165 -15.02 -6.83 14.57
C VAL A 165 -15.47 -7.79 15.67
N ARG A 166 -15.05 -9.04 15.55
CA ARG A 166 -15.48 -10.13 16.42
C ARG A 166 -14.45 -11.27 16.41
N ASP A 167 -14.66 -12.24 17.26
CA ASP A 167 -14.05 -13.57 17.14
C ASP A 167 -15.11 -14.56 16.64
N LYS A 168 -15.04 -14.92 15.36
CA LYS A 168 -16.00 -15.84 14.73
C LYS A 168 -16.05 -17.21 15.40
N LYS A 169 -14.99 -17.62 16.07
CA LYS A 169 -14.88 -18.92 16.75
C LYS A 169 -15.37 -18.91 18.19
N ASN A 170 -15.70 -17.75 18.73
CA ASN A 170 -16.10 -17.57 20.11
C ASN A 170 -17.36 -16.70 20.20
N ASP A 171 -18.52 -17.32 20.32
CA ASP A 171 -19.81 -16.64 20.38
C ASP A 171 -20.00 -15.77 21.64
N THR A 172 -19.13 -15.91 22.64
CA THR A 172 -19.15 -15.12 23.86
C THR A 172 -18.12 -13.99 23.86
N SER A 173 -17.40 -13.78 22.76
CA SER A 173 -16.45 -12.68 22.66
C SER A 173 -17.14 -11.33 22.62
N ASN A 174 -16.41 -10.28 23.04
CA ASN A 174 -16.85 -8.93 22.78
C ASN A 174 -16.91 -8.67 21.28
N ASP A 175 -17.63 -7.66 20.88
CA ASP A 175 -17.68 -7.16 19.53
C ASP A 175 -17.80 -5.64 19.47
N PHE A 176 -17.65 -5.08 18.29
CA PHE A 176 -17.92 -3.67 18.01
C PHE A 176 -18.42 -3.55 16.58
N SER A 177 -19.49 -2.81 16.36
CA SER A 177 -20.10 -2.70 15.05
C SER A 177 -20.42 -1.26 14.67
N VAL A 178 -20.40 -0.99 13.36
CA VAL A 178 -20.80 0.27 12.75
C VAL A 178 -21.78 -0.03 11.62
N THR A 179 -22.94 0.65 11.58
CA THR A 179 -23.85 0.60 10.46
C THR A 179 -23.37 1.53 9.35
N VAL A 180 -23.21 1.02 8.15
CA VAL A 180 -22.64 1.74 7.00
C VAL A 180 -23.57 1.91 5.82
N GLY A 181 -24.74 1.26 5.84
CA GLY A 181 -25.70 1.36 4.75
C GLY A 181 -26.96 0.53 5.00
N GLU A 182 -27.76 0.45 3.96
CA GLU A 182 -29.00 -0.33 3.91
C GLU A 182 -28.90 -1.41 2.85
N THR A 183 -29.56 -2.54 3.08
CA THR A 183 -29.65 -3.64 2.11
C THR A 183 -30.91 -4.48 2.37
N ASP A 184 -31.47 -5.03 1.33
CA ASP A 184 -32.52 -6.04 1.40
C ASP A 184 -31.99 -7.48 1.38
N LYS A 185 -30.65 -7.62 1.28
CA LYS A 185 -29.98 -8.92 1.18
C LYS A 185 -29.44 -9.38 2.53
N GLU A 186 -29.41 -10.69 2.72
CA GLU A 186 -28.76 -11.37 3.84
C GLU A 186 -27.41 -11.93 3.38
N PHE A 187 -26.32 -11.51 4.04
CA PHE A 187 -24.98 -12.00 3.77
C PHE A 187 -24.04 -11.81 4.96
N SER A 188 -22.93 -12.54 4.94
CA SER A 188 -21.84 -12.38 5.91
C SER A 188 -20.49 -12.68 5.22
N PHE A 189 -19.68 -11.65 5.00
CA PHE A 189 -18.33 -11.76 4.48
C PHE A 189 -17.32 -11.57 5.60
N ASN A 190 -16.38 -12.50 5.73
CA ASN A 190 -15.41 -12.46 6.84
C ASN A 190 -14.00 -12.27 6.30
N PHE A 191 -13.26 -11.38 6.98
CA PHE A 191 -11.89 -11.03 6.69
C PHE A 191 -11.05 -11.17 7.97
N LYS A 192 -9.73 -11.35 7.82
CA LYS A 192 -8.81 -11.27 8.96
C LYS A 192 -8.41 -9.83 9.21
N VAL A 193 -8.50 -9.37 10.45
CA VAL A 193 -8.05 -8.01 10.84
C VAL A 193 -6.57 -7.81 10.49
N GLU A 194 -5.75 -8.85 10.63
CA GLU A 194 -4.33 -8.80 10.27
C GLU A 194 -4.05 -8.49 8.79
N ASN A 195 -5.03 -8.70 7.92
CA ASN A 195 -4.92 -8.41 6.49
C ASN A 195 -5.39 -6.98 6.12
N ILE A 196 -5.91 -6.22 7.07
CA ILE A 196 -6.36 -4.84 6.86
C ILE A 196 -5.14 -3.91 6.98
N LYS A 197 -4.37 -3.80 5.91
CA LYS A 197 -3.12 -3.05 5.80
C LYS A 197 -3.35 -1.79 4.96
N ILE A 198 -4.18 -0.87 5.46
CA ILE A 198 -4.58 0.36 4.76
C ILE A 198 -4.23 1.60 5.55
N LEU A 199 -3.97 2.71 4.83
CA LEU A 199 -3.73 4.01 5.45
C LEU A 199 -5.02 4.58 6.05
N PRO A 200 -4.92 5.43 7.09
CA PRO A 200 -6.07 6.22 7.54
C PRO A 200 -6.65 7.04 6.39
N GLY A 201 -7.96 7.02 6.25
CA GLY A 201 -8.64 7.72 5.17
C GLY A 201 -10.11 7.30 5.07
N THR A 202 -10.83 7.97 4.20
CA THR A 202 -12.19 7.58 3.79
C THR A 202 -12.08 6.70 2.54
N TYR A 203 -12.78 5.59 2.54
CA TYR A 203 -12.72 4.59 1.48
C TYR A 203 -14.09 4.28 0.91
N ASP A 204 -14.15 4.15 -0.40
CA ASP A 204 -15.22 3.43 -1.08
C ASP A 204 -14.86 1.93 -1.05
N VAL A 205 -15.70 1.15 -0.42
CA VAL A 205 -15.48 -0.28 -0.22
C VAL A 205 -16.45 -1.08 -1.06
N SER A 206 -15.92 -1.99 -1.87
CA SER A 206 -16.71 -2.96 -2.62
C SER A 206 -16.30 -4.37 -2.20
N VAL A 207 -17.29 -5.22 -1.96
CA VAL A 207 -17.07 -6.59 -1.53
C VAL A 207 -17.71 -7.55 -2.54
N SER A 208 -16.96 -8.60 -2.85
CA SER A 208 -17.38 -9.66 -3.75
C SER A 208 -17.25 -11.01 -3.05
N SER A 209 -18.20 -11.89 -3.33
CA SER A 209 -18.19 -13.28 -2.84
C SER A 209 -17.32 -14.22 -3.68
N LYS A 210 -16.75 -13.73 -4.78
CA LYS A 210 -15.98 -14.53 -5.75
C LYS A 210 -14.51 -14.11 -5.79
#